data_baae25a97e34dc0ce6b6bac33e174700
#
_entry.id   baae25a97e34dc0ce6b6bac33e174700
#
_cell.length_a   1.000
_cell.length_b   1.000
_cell.length_c   1.000
_cell.angle_alpha   90.00
_cell.angle_beta   90.00
_cell.angle_gamma   90.00
#
_symmetry.space_group_name_H-M   'P 1'
#
loop_
_entity.id
_entity.type
_entity.pdbx_description
1 polymer ?
#
loop_
_entity_poly.entity_id
_entity_poly.type
_entity_poly.pdbx_seq_one_letter_code
_entity_poly.pdbx_strand_id
1 'polypeptide(L)'
;MKKINVGIVGGSGYTGGELCRLLLKHKNVKKIYPTSRSEQTFERTHLGLTNSNLNFIDVESLISKKKIDVVFLCTKSSQSIEYAEIFLKKKITVIDLSGAF
;
A
#
# COMPACT_ATOMS: atom_id res chain seq x y z
N MET A 1 20.79 -9.25 -0.04
CA MET A 1 19.90 -8.36 -0.81
C MET A 1 19.12 -7.48 0.15
N LYS A 2 19.00 -6.20 -0.16
CA LYS A 2 18.29 -5.24 0.70
C LYS A 2 16.79 -5.53 0.72
N LYS A 3 16.22 -5.55 1.92
CA LYS A 3 14.77 -5.65 2.07
C LYS A 3 14.12 -4.29 2.00
N ILE A 4 12.92 -4.22 1.44
CA ILE A 4 12.23 -2.95 1.19
C ILE A 4 10.93 -2.85 1.98
N ASN A 5 10.53 -1.61 2.23
CA ASN A 5 9.24 -1.28 2.85
C ASN A 5 8.29 -0.79 1.76
N VAL A 6 7.08 -1.33 1.76
CA VAL A 6 6.10 -1.10 0.69
C VAL A 6 4.83 -0.47 1.26
N GLY A 7 4.37 0.61 0.63
CA GLY A 7 3.08 1.19 0.93
C GLY A 7 2.06 0.81 -0.13
N ILE A 8 0.80 0.65 0.28
CA ILE A 8 -0.30 0.35 -0.65
C ILE A 8 -1.43 1.33 -0.37
N VAL A 9 -1.61 2.30 -1.27
CA VAL A 9 -2.72 3.24 -1.17
C VAL A 9 -3.97 2.57 -1.74
N GLY A 10 -5.02 2.47 -0.93
CA GLY A 10 -6.22 1.74 -1.31
C GLY A 10 -6.13 0.26 -1.01
N GLY A 11 -5.51 -0.11 0.10
CA GLY A 11 -5.29 -1.51 0.47
C GLY A 11 -6.53 -2.29 0.85
N SER A 12 -7.68 -1.63 1.02
CA SER A 12 -8.93 -2.30 1.39
C SER A 12 -9.68 -2.91 0.20
N GLY A 13 -9.34 -2.51 -1.05
CA GLY A 13 -9.98 -3.05 -2.23
C GLY A 13 -9.45 -4.42 -2.63
N TYR A 14 -10.06 -5.00 -3.66
CA TYR A 14 -9.67 -6.31 -4.16
C TYR A 14 -8.20 -6.33 -4.62
N THR A 15 -7.80 -5.36 -5.45
CA THR A 15 -6.43 -5.27 -5.95
C THR A 15 -5.43 -5.12 -4.82
N GLY A 16 -5.74 -4.25 -3.84
CA GLY A 16 -4.88 -4.05 -2.67
C GLY A 16 -4.73 -5.32 -1.85
N GLY A 17 -5.80 -6.08 -1.66
CA GLY A 17 -5.77 -7.34 -0.92
C GLY A 17 -4.93 -8.40 -1.61
N GLU A 18 -5.09 -8.55 -2.92
CA GLU A 18 -4.30 -9.50 -3.71
C GLU A 18 -2.81 -9.13 -3.67
N LEU A 19 -2.52 -7.84 -3.75
CA LEU A 19 -1.15 -7.36 -3.68
C LEU A 19 -0.53 -7.65 -2.31
N CYS A 20 -1.27 -7.43 -1.23
CA CYS A 20 -0.80 -7.79 0.12
C CYS A 20 -0.48 -9.28 0.21
N ARG A 21 -1.34 -10.12 -0.35
CA ARG A 21 -1.12 -11.57 -0.35
C ARG A 21 0.18 -11.95 -1.04
N LEU A 22 0.46 -11.33 -2.18
CA LEU A 22 1.69 -11.59 -2.93
C LEU A 22 2.93 -11.06 -2.22
N LEU A 23 2.83 -9.85 -1.67
CA LEU A 23 3.96 -9.22 -0.99
C LEU A 23 4.34 -9.92 0.32
N LEU A 24 3.37 -10.49 1.03
CA LEU A 24 3.64 -11.24 2.25
C LEU A 24 4.53 -12.45 2.00
N LYS A 25 4.49 -13.00 0.79
CA LYS A 25 5.32 -14.15 0.40
C LYS A 25 6.65 -13.74 -0.20
N HIS A 26 6.87 -12.44 -0.43
CA HIS A 26 8.08 -11.97 -1.10
C HIS A 26 9.20 -11.79 -0.09
N LYS A 27 10.29 -12.56 -0.27
CA LYS A 27 11.38 -12.59 0.68
C LYS A 27 12.14 -11.27 0.85
N ASN A 28 12.04 -10.38 -0.13
CA ASN A 28 12.74 -9.09 -0.09
C ASN A 28 11.87 -7.94 0.42
N VAL A 29 10.64 -8.22 0.84
CA VAL A 29 9.76 -7.23 1.44
C VAL A 29 9.85 -7.33 2.95
N LYS A 30 10.22 -6.22 3.59
CA LYS A 30 10.36 -6.17 5.04
C LYS A 30 9.05 -5.84 5.72
N LYS A 31 8.41 -4.74 5.31
CA LYS A 31 7.16 -4.28 5.90
C LYS A 31 6.19 -3.84 4.82
N ILE A 32 4.89 -4.04 5.07
CA ILE A 32 3.80 -3.67 4.18
C ILE A 32 2.87 -2.74 4.96
N TYR A 33 2.56 -1.58 4.37
CA TYR A 33 1.69 -0.58 4.97
C TYR A 33 0.48 -0.34 4.06
N PRO A 34 -0.61 -1.11 4.22
CA PRO A 34 -1.83 -0.86 3.45
C PRO A 34 -2.62 0.28 4.07
N THR A 35 -3.21 1.12 3.23
CA THR A 35 -4.06 2.22 3.72
C THR A 35 -5.53 1.93 3.48
N SER A 36 -6.38 2.52 4.31
CA SER A 36 -7.82 2.48 4.14
C SER A 36 -8.42 3.79 4.65
N ARG A 37 -9.50 4.22 4.01
CA ARG A 37 -10.25 5.40 4.46
C ARG A 37 -11.26 5.07 5.55
N SER A 38 -11.59 3.79 5.71
CA SER A 38 -12.57 3.34 6.70
C SER A 38 -11.87 2.81 7.95
N GLU A 39 -12.61 2.68 9.04
CA GLU A 39 -12.08 2.13 10.28
C GLU A 39 -12.10 0.60 10.32
N GLN A 40 -12.19 -0.04 9.17
CA GLN A 40 -12.17 -1.50 9.08
C GLN A 40 -10.81 -2.06 9.50
N THR A 41 -10.84 -3.20 10.15
CA THR A 41 -9.59 -3.92 10.41
C THR A 41 -9.16 -4.66 9.15
N PHE A 42 -7.86 -4.85 9.00
CA PHE A 42 -7.32 -5.58 7.86
C PHE A 42 -7.88 -7.00 7.81
N GLU A 43 -7.92 -7.67 8.94
CA GLU A 43 -8.40 -9.06 9.00
C GLU A 43 -9.86 -9.22 8.60
N ARG A 44 -10.72 -8.26 8.95
CA ARG A 44 -12.13 -8.30 8.55
C ARG A 44 -12.30 -8.05 7.06
N THR A 45 -11.49 -7.18 6.50
CA THR A 45 -11.56 -6.83 5.08
C THR A 45 -11.02 -7.95 4.20
N HIS A 46 -9.94 -8.58 4.63
CA HIS A 46 -9.25 -9.63 3.87
C HIS A 46 -9.19 -10.91 4.67
N LEU A 47 -10.32 -11.61 4.74
CA LEU A 47 -10.47 -12.79 5.59
C LEU A 47 -9.46 -13.90 5.31
N GLY A 48 -8.99 -14.02 4.07
CA GLY A 48 -7.97 -15.00 3.72
C GLY A 48 -6.59 -14.69 4.26
N LEU A 49 -6.40 -13.52 4.92
CA LEU A 49 -5.12 -13.08 5.43
C LEU A 49 -5.15 -12.83 6.94
N THR A 50 -5.94 -13.59 7.68
CA THR A 50 -6.19 -13.37 9.11
C THR A 50 -4.95 -13.44 9.98
N ASN A 51 -3.90 -14.15 9.56
CA ASN A 51 -2.68 -14.29 10.34
C ASN A 51 -1.53 -13.43 9.80
N SER A 52 -1.85 -12.39 9.03
CA SER A 52 -0.84 -11.57 8.38
C SER A 52 -0.14 -10.58 9.30
N ASN A 53 -0.74 -10.23 10.43
CA ASN A 53 -0.29 -9.16 11.34
C ASN A 53 -0.24 -7.80 10.68
N LEU A 54 -0.99 -7.60 9.59
CA LEU A 54 -1.08 -6.31 8.92
C LEU A 54 -2.20 -5.47 9.52
N ASN A 55 -1.99 -4.17 9.54
CA ASN A 55 -2.98 -3.20 10.00
C ASN A 55 -3.12 -2.11 8.96
N PHE A 56 -4.35 -1.63 8.75
CA PHE A 56 -4.55 -0.44 7.93
C PHE A 56 -4.07 0.80 8.66
N ILE A 57 -3.45 1.70 7.90
CA ILE A 57 -3.13 3.05 8.38
C ILE A 57 -3.81 4.05 7.45
N ASP A 58 -3.90 5.32 7.84
CA ASP A 58 -4.38 6.33 6.93
C ASP A 58 -3.26 6.77 5.97
N VAL A 59 -3.64 7.42 4.87
CA VAL A 59 -2.66 7.80 3.85
C VAL A 59 -1.70 8.87 4.36
N GLU A 60 -2.15 9.75 5.26
CA GLU A 60 -1.29 10.76 5.86
C GLU A 60 -0.17 10.13 6.68
N SER A 61 -0.48 9.07 7.43
CA SER A 61 0.53 8.32 8.18
C SER A 61 1.54 7.68 7.24
N LEU A 62 1.09 7.15 6.11
CA LEU A 62 1.99 6.57 5.11
C LEU A 62 2.91 7.64 4.52
N ILE A 63 2.35 8.80 4.18
CA ILE A 63 3.12 9.92 3.63
C ILE A 63 4.21 10.38 4.60
N SER A 64 3.94 10.34 5.91
CA SER A 64 4.89 10.78 6.93
C SER A 64 6.01 9.79 7.20
N LYS A 65 5.90 8.55 6.75
CA LYS A 65 6.94 7.56 7.03
C LYS A 65 8.22 7.87 6.26
N LYS A 66 9.35 7.70 6.93
CA LYS A 66 10.64 8.08 6.37
C LYS A 66 11.31 7.00 5.52
N LYS A 67 10.89 5.75 5.67
CA LYS A 67 11.57 4.61 5.04
C LYS A 67 10.63 3.80 4.17
N ILE A 68 9.92 4.45 3.27
CA ILE A 68 9.12 3.77 2.26
C ILE A 68 9.91 3.75 0.95
N ASP A 69 10.09 2.58 0.39
CA ASP A 69 10.86 2.40 -0.85
C ASP A 69 9.97 2.42 -2.09
N VAL A 70 8.81 1.78 -2.00
CA VAL A 70 7.88 1.63 -3.13
C VAL A 70 6.46 1.86 -2.64
N VAL A 71 5.64 2.55 -3.43
CA VAL A 71 4.21 2.72 -3.17
C VAL A 71 3.43 2.23 -4.37
N PHE A 72 2.45 1.36 -4.11
CA PHE A 72 1.48 0.93 -5.11
C PHE A 72 0.20 1.76 -4.96
N LEU A 73 -0.33 2.24 -6.07
CA LEU A 73 -1.57 3.02 -6.08
C LEU A 73 -2.71 2.13 -6.59
N CYS A 74 -3.62 1.78 -5.69
CA CYS A 74 -4.78 0.93 -5.98
C CYS A 74 -6.09 1.69 -5.80
N THR A 75 -6.05 3.02 -5.91
CA THR A 75 -7.20 3.90 -5.77
C THR A 75 -7.80 4.24 -7.14
N LYS A 76 -8.86 5.04 -7.15
CA LYS A 76 -9.43 5.56 -8.40
C LYS A 76 -8.43 6.46 -9.11
N SER A 77 -8.50 6.52 -10.44
CA SER A 77 -7.54 7.26 -11.26
C SER A 77 -7.34 8.71 -10.83
N SER A 78 -8.41 9.42 -10.49
CA SER A 78 -8.32 10.82 -10.07
C SER A 78 -7.53 10.99 -8.78
N GLN A 79 -7.66 10.06 -7.85
CA GLN A 79 -6.92 10.08 -6.59
C GLN A 79 -5.48 9.65 -6.78
N SER A 80 -5.24 8.70 -7.68
CA SER A 80 -3.89 8.19 -7.93
C SER A 80 -2.97 9.25 -8.51
N ILE A 81 -3.49 10.13 -9.36
CA ILE A 81 -2.69 11.24 -9.92
C ILE A 81 -2.17 12.13 -8.79
N GLU A 82 -3.03 12.48 -7.86
CA GLU A 82 -2.67 13.34 -6.72
C GLU A 82 -1.63 12.65 -5.81
N TYR A 83 -1.87 11.39 -5.46
CA TYR A 83 -0.94 10.65 -4.60
C TYR A 83 0.40 10.40 -5.30
N ALA A 84 0.39 10.13 -6.60
CA ALA A 84 1.63 9.93 -7.35
C ALA A 84 2.54 11.16 -7.25
N GLU A 85 1.98 12.37 -7.38
CA GLU A 85 2.78 13.59 -7.24
C GLU A 85 3.43 13.70 -5.87
N ILE A 86 2.67 13.39 -4.82
CA ILE A 86 3.17 13.48 -3.43
C ILE A 86 4.36 12.53 -3.23
N PHE A 87 4.19 11.26 -3.63
CA PHE A 87 5.24 10.27 -3.38
C PHE A 87 6.45 10.46 -4.28
N LEU A 88 6.25 10.86 -5.54
CA LEU A 88 7.37 11.14 -6.45
C LEU A 88 8.23 12.30 -5.96
N LYS A 89 7.63 13.32 -5.37
CA LYS A 89 8.39 14.42 -4.76
C LYS A 89 9.25 13.95 -3.59
N LYS A 90 8.88 12.86 -2.96
CA LYS A 90 9.67 12.26 -1.88
C LYS A 90 10.70 11.25 -2.40
N LYS A 91 10.84 11.14 -3.72
CA LYS A 91 11.76 10.21 -4.38
C LYS A 91 11.44 8.75 -4.09
N ILE A 92 10.17 8.45 -3.89
CA ILE A 92 9.66 7.09 -3.69
C ILE A 92 9.26 6.53 -5.06
N THR A 93 9.59 5.28 -5.32
CA THR A 93 9.14 4.59 -6.54
C THR A 93 7.63 4.37 -6.46
N VAL A 94 6.91 4.78 -7.50
CA VAL A 94 5.46 4.66 -7.55
C VAL A 94 5.08 3.69 -8.66
N ILE A 95 4.23 2.72 -8.31
CA ILE A 95 3.67 1.77 -9.28
C ILE A 95 2.17 1.97 -9.28
N ASP A 96 1.62 2.39 -10.41
CA ASP A 96 0.20 2.67 -10.52
C ASP A 96 -0.57 1.46 -11.07
N LEU A 97 -1.54 0.98 -10.32
CA LEU A 97 -2.45 -0.08 -10.73
C LEU A 97 -3.86 0.44 -10.98
N SER A 98 -4.05 1.77 -10.93
CA SER A 98 -5.37 2.39 -11.11
C SER A 98 -5.74 2.62 -12.58
N GLY A 99 -4.76 2.63 -13.48
CA GLY A 99 -4.98 3.00 -14.87
C GLY A 99 -4.96 4.51 -15.12
N ALA A 100 -4.46 5.31 -14.17
CA ALA A 100 -4.40 6.78 -14.31
C ALA A 100 -3.36 7.25 -15.33
N PHE A 101 -2.34 6.43 -15.59
CA PHE A 101 -1.20 6.80 -16.43
C PHE A 101 -1.02 5.85 -17.66
#